data_3ebfa50425a12abc0beb88520ea59fdf
#
_entry.id   3ebfa50425a12abc0beb88520ea59fdf
#
_cell.length_a   1.000
_cell.length_b   1.000
_cell.length_c   1.000
_cell.angle_alpha   90.00
_cell.angle_beta   90.00
_cell.angle_gamma   90.00
#
_symmetry.space_group_name_H-M   'P 1'
#
loop_
_entity.id
_entity.type
_entity.pdbx_description
1 polymer ?
#
loop_
_entity_poly.entity_id
_entity_poly.type
_entity_poly.pdbx_seq_one_letter_code
_entity_poly.pdbx_strand_id
1 'polypeptide(L)'
;MRAGTVLDGRYRLIEPVGAGGFGQVWKAHDPKVDRLVAVKVLTGDGDADHDRQVARFAREAAVAGGLAHPRIVTVHDFGSAMHSGRPYAYLVMQLLPGKSLSSVLEAGPLPLPMALYAASCVADALDAAHEAGLTHRDIKPSNIMVRNDGQATVVDFGITKGNDARHDITTTGVLIGTPAYMAPEALSGSFDHRSDLYSLGCVLFEAVTGRRPFTGTSWQLINQHLKEPPALLRTLRPDAPVELEQLVSQLLAKNPAQRPDNAEEVYDLLEKINDRYFGDTSPIPSRGADVTSEVHLRPDEAAGGAVIPIRMTASENCPACATTGDETRVLDCTVCRGEGRVASKRRTFKIRIPAGVRNGQKIRLKEFGAPGKHGGAPGDLYVTVHVTD
;
A
#
# COMPACT_ATOMS: atom_id res chain seq x y z
N MET A 1 25.87 -8.43 11.69
CA MET A 1 25.35 -9.77 11.36
C MET A 1 26.01 -10.30 10.09
N ARG A 2 25.97 -11.61 9.82
CA ARG A 2 26.50 -12.23 8.60
C ARG A 2 25.60 -13.40 8.15
N ALA A 3 25.71 -13.81 6.91
CA ALA A 3 25.00 -14.99 6.40
C ALA A 3 25.31 -16.23 7.27
N GLY A 4 24.29 -17.06 7.50
CA GLY A 4 24.36 -18.22 8.38
C GLY A 4 24.10 -17.92 9.87
N THR A 5 24.08 -16.64 10.31
CA THR A 5 23.68 -16.28 11.67
C THR A 5 22.24 -16.75 11.94
N VAL A 6 22.01 -17.37 13.11
CA VAL A 6 20.68 -17.75 13.56
C VAL A 6 20.24 -16.78 14.65
N LEU A 7 19.13 -16.09 14.43
CA LEU A 7 18.53 -15.17 15.37
C LEU A 7 17.55 -15.95 16.25
N ASP A 8 17.68 -15.77 17.58
CA ASP A 8 16.79 -16.36 18.59
C ASP A 8 16.57 -17.89 18.40
N GLY A 9 17.62 -18.61 17.98
CA GLY A 9 17.56 -20.05 17.72
C GLY A 9 16.62 -20.47 16.56
N ARG A 10 16.00 -19.52 15.85
CA ARG A 10 14.96 -19.80 14.86
C ARG A 10 15.28 -19.25 13.47
N TYR A 11 15.50 -17.97 13.30
CA TYR A 11 15.58 -17.35 11.98
C TYR A 11 17.01 -17.39 11.43
N ARG A 12 17.27 -18.19 10.40
CA ARG A 12 18.58 -18.30 9.76
C ARG A 12 18.74 -17.24 8.66
N LEU A 13 19.65 -16.31 8.85
CA LEU A 13 19.96 -15.26 7.87
C LEU A 13 20.63 -15.88 6.64
N ILE A 14 20.15 -15.54 5.44
CA ILE A 14 20.66 -16.05 4.15
C ILE A 14 21.53 -14.99 3.49
N GLU A 15 20.94 -13.86 3.11
CA GLU A 15 21.57 -12.77 2.39
C GLU A 15 20.97 -11.42 2.78
N PRO A 16 21.73 -10.32 2.75
CA PRO A 16 21.17 -9.00 2.93
C PRO A 16 20.36 -8.61 1.69
N VAL A 17 19.14 -8.08 1.89
CA VAL A 17 18.26 -7.62 0.82
C VAL A 17 18.09 -6.10 0.81
N GLY A 18 18.51 -5.42 1.86
CA GLY A 18 18.49 -3.97 1.96
C GLY A 18 19.18 -3.46 3.21
N ALA A 19 19.61 -2.21 3.16
CA ALA A 19 20.10 -1.47 4.31
C ALA A 19 19.45 -0.09 4.34
N GLY A 20 19.02 0.37 5.51
CA GLY A 20 18.41 1.67 5.71
C GLY A 20 18.89 2.32 6.99
N GLY A 21 18.48 3.57 7.25
CA GLY A 21 18.90 4.35 8.40
C GLY A 21 18.62 3.73 9.78
N PHE A 22 17.75 2.73 9.85
CA PHE A 22 17.34 2.06 11.10
C PHE A 22 17.73 0.58 11.16
N GLY A 23 18.67 0.10 10.33
CA GLY A 23 19.13 -1.28 10.38
C GLY A 23 19.29 -1.95 9.03
N GLN A 24 19.61 -3.23 9.06
CA GLN A 24 19.83 -4.07 7.91
C GLN A 24 18.68 -5.06 7.74
N VAL A 25 18.15 -5.17 6.53
CA VAL A 25 17.10 -6.15 6.19
C VAL A 25 17.75 -7.36 5.55
N TRP A 26 17.40 -8.53 6.05
CA TRP A 26 17.92 -9.83 5.62
C TRP A 26 16.80 -10.71 5.07
N LYS A 27 17.05 -11.43 4.02
CA LYS A 27 16.29 -12.62 3.67
C LYS A 27 16.71 -13.73 4.64
N ALA A 28 15.74 -14.39 5.24
CA ALA A 28 15.97 -15.44 6.23
C ALA A 28 15.04 -16.63 6.00
N HIS A 29 15.41 -17.78 6.54
CA HIS A 29 14.59 -18.98 6.57
C HIS A 29 14.05 -19.20 7.99
N ASP A 30 12.73 -19.37 8.11
CA ASP A 30 12.04 -19.80 9.32
C ASP A 30 11.79 -21.32 9.24
N PRO A 31 12.63 -22.16 9.88
CA PRO A 31 12.50 -23.62 9.79
C PRO A 31 11.28 -24.18 10.50
N LYS A 32 10.65 -23.42 11.41
CA LYS A 32 9.49 -23.89 12.17
C LYS A 32 8.24 -24.07 11.29
N VAL A 33 8.11 -23.23 10.25
CA VAL A 33 7.00 -23.27 9.30
C VAL A 33 7.48 -23.39 7.86
N ASP A 34 8.79 -23.67 7.67
CA ASP A 34 9.47 -23.88 6.38
C ASP A 34 9.16 -22.81 5.34
N ARG A 35 9.43 -21.54 5.69
CA ARG A 35 9.21 -20.40 4.80
C ARG A 35 10.37 -19.42 4.77
N LEU A 36 10.47 -18.66 3.67
CA LEU A 36 11.33 -17.49 3.57
C LEU A 36 10.62 -16.26 4.13
N VAL A 37 11.36 -15.44 4.87
CA VAL A 37 10.90 -14.21 5.50
C VAL A 37 11.91 -13.10 5.29
N ALA A 38 11.47 -11.84 5.42
CA ALA A 38 12.35 -10.70 5.58
C ALA A 38 12.54 -10.42 7.08
N VAL A 39 13.79 -10.20 7.50
CA VAL A 39 14.11 -9.89 8.90
C VAL A 39 14.87 -8.57 8.95
N LYS A 40 14.25 -7.55 9.51
CA LYS A 40 14.88 -6.26 9.78
C LYS A 40 15.56 -6.33 11.15
N VAL A 41 16.87 -6.10 11.18
CA VAL A 41 17.68 -6.21 12.41
C VAL A 41 18.16 -4.83 12.81
N LEU A 42 17.85 -4.45 14.04
CA LEU A 42 18.36 -3.27 14.71
C LEU A 42 19.46 -3.68 15.68
N THR A 43 20.71 -3.26 15.41
CA THR A 43 21.84 -3.50 16.30
C THR A 43 22.14 -2.23 17.06
N GLY A 44 22.29 -2.33 18.39
CA GLY A 44 22.64 -1.20 19.24
C GLY A 44 24.00 -1.37 19.93
N ASP A 45 24.51 -0.27 20.43
CA ASP A 45 25.75 -0.27 21.21
C ASP A 45 25.50 -0.47 22.72
N GLY A 46 24.21 -0.67 23.12
CA GLY A 46 23.83 -0.99 24.51
C GLY A 46 23.71 0.22 25.42
N ASP A 47 23.52 1.40 24.87
CA ASP A 47 23.26 2.63 25.62
C ASP A 47 21.75 2.90 25.82
N ALA A 48 21.41 3.95 26.61
CA ALA A 48 20.03 4.32 26.90
C ALA A 48 19.21 4.71 25.65
N ASP A 49 19.87 5.06 24.54
CA ASP A 49 19.23 5.35 23.26
C ASP A 49 18.79 4.06 22.55
N HIS A 50 19.56 2.97 22.73
CA HIS A 50 19.18 1.66 22.19
C HIS A 50 17.86 1.15 22.77
N ASP A 51 17.66 1.25 24.08
CA ASP A 51 16.41 0.80 24.73
C ASP A 51 15.20 1.59 24.22
N ARG A 52 15.36 2.89 23.97
CA ARG A 52 14.32 3.72 23.35
C ARG A 52 14.04 3.28 21.90
N GLN A 53 15.08 2.98 21.14
CA GLN A 53 14.94 2.48 19.77
C GLN A 53 14.24 1.12 19.73
N VAL A 54 14.59 0.20 20.61
CA VAL A 54 13.91 -1.12 20.75
C VAL A 54 12.45 -0.95 21.11
N ALA A 55 12.12 -0.07 22.07
CA ALA A 55 10.73 0.19 22.46
C ALA A 55 9.91 0.80 21.32
N ARG A 56 10.50 1.69 20.51
CA ARG A 56 9.87 2.22 19.30
C ARG A 56 9.64 1.13 18.26
N PHE A 57 10.64 0.30 18.04
CA PHE A 57 10.58 -0.83 17.09
C PHE A 57 9.53 -1.87 17.49
N ALA A 58 9.39 -2.14 18.79
CA ALA A 58 8.34 -3.01 19.32
C ALA A 58 6.94 -2.44 19.08
N ARG A 59 6.77 -1.13 19.22
CA ARG A 59 5.49 -0.45 18.90
C ARG A 59 5.16 -0.53 17.42
N GLU A 60 6.16 -0.33 16.55
CA GLU A 60 6.02 -0.49 15.09
C GLU A 60 5.52 -1.90 14.76
N ALA A 61 6.14 -2.91 15.37
CA ALA A 61 5.74 -4.30 15.20
C ALA A 61 4.30 -4.56 15.65
N ALA A 62 3.91 -4.04 16.82
CA ALA A 62 2.57 -4.25 17.37
C ALA A 62 1.48 -3.59 16.51
N VAL A 63 1.75 -2.41 15.99
CA VAL A 63 0.80 -1.65 15.17
C VAL A 63 0.69 -2.26 13.77
N ALA A 64 1.82 -2.50 13.10
CA ALA A 64 1.81 -3.13 11.79
C ALA A 64 1.27 -4.57 11.83
N GLY A 65 1.49 -5.29 12.95
CA GLY A 65 0.93 -6.63 13.17
C GLY A 65 -0.59 -6.67 13.32
N GLY A 66 -1.21 -5.56 13.70
CA GLY A 66 -2.67 -5.42 13.76
C GLY A 66 -3.34 -5.10 12.42
N LEU A 67 -2.57 -4.68 11.41
CA LEU A 67 -3.08 -4.34 10.08
C LEU A 67 -2.97 -5.54 9.12
N ALA A 68 -4.08 -6.13 8.78
CA ALA A 68 -4.17 -7.18 7.75
C ALA A 68 -4.71 -6.59 6.45
N HIS A 69 -3.83 -6.14 5.55
CA HIS A 69 -4.22 -5.53 4.28
C HIS A 69 -3.27 -5.98 3.14
N PRO A 70 -3.76 -6.25 1.92
CA PRO A 70 -2.93 -6.76 0.81
C PRO A 70 -1.87 -5.77 0.32
N ARG A 71 -2.04 -4.46 0.62
CA ARG A 71 -1.09 -3.39 0.25
C ARG A 71 -0.19 -2.96 1.41
N ILE A 72 -0.26 -3.64 2.54
CA ILE A 72 0.59 -3.41 3.72
C ILE A 72 1.38 -4.68 3.99
N VAL A 73 2.69 -4.55 4.26
CA VAL A 73 3.52 -5.71 4.58
C VAL A 73 3.02 -6.41 5.84
N THR A 74 2.85 -7.72 5.78
CA THR A 74 2.46 -8.52 6.94
C THR A 74 3.63 -8.69 7.90
N VAL A 75 3.47 -8.28 9.15
CA VAL A 75 4.41 -8.56 10.23
C VAL A 75 4.07 -9.92 10.84
N HIS A 76 5.09 -10.76 11.01
CA HIS A 76 4.92 -12.12 11.49
C HIS A 76 5.40 -12.33 12.93
N ASP A 77 6.45 -11.61 13.34
CA ASP A 77 7.07 -11.79 14.65
C ASP A 77 7.96 -10.60 15.00
N PHE A 78 8.24 -10.44 16.29
CA PHE A 78 9.17 -9.46 16.82
C PHE A 78 9.93 -10.09 17.99
N GLY A 79 11.21 -9.79 18.11
CA GLY A 79 12.01 -10.26 19.23
C GLY A 79 13.25 -9.41 19.50
N SER A 80 13.88 -9.70 20.64
CA SER A 80 15.15 -9.11 21.01
C SER A 80 16.05 -10.18 21.63
N ALA A 81 17.35 -10.15 21.38
CA ALA A 81 18.32 -11.10 21.89
C ALA A 81 19.73 -10.50 21.95
N MET A 82 20.70 -11.32 22.34
CA MET A 82 22.12 -10.94 22.37
C MET A 82 22.88 -11.66 21.26
N HIS A 83 23.73 -10.93 20.54
CA HIS A 83 24.67 -11.49 19.58
C HIS A 83 26.07 -10.93 19.79
N SER A 84 27.05 -11.79 20.05
CA SER A 84 28.44 -11.39 20.32
C SER A 84 28.57 -10.32 21.43
N GLY A 85 27.77 -10.46 22.49
CA GLY A 85 27.77 -9.55 23.65
C GLY A 85 27.05 -8.21 23.42
N ARG A 86 26.38 -8.02 22.25
CA ARG A 86 25.63 -6.80 21.94
C ARG A 86 24.13 -7.11 21.84
N PRO A 87 23.26 -6.25 22.39
CA PRO A 87 21.83 -6.41 22.23
C PRO A 87 21.43 -6.12 20.79
N TYR A 88 20.40 -6.81 20.31
CA TYR A 88 19.73 -6.50 19.03
C TYR A 88 18.23 -6.76 19.15
N ALA A 89 17.47 -6.01 18.37
CA ALA A 89 16.06 -6.30 18.14
C ALA A 89 15.85 -6.73 16.68
N TYR A 90 14.82 -7.50 16.42
CA TYR A 90 14.50 -7.92 15.05
C TYR A 90 12.99 -7.95 14.83
N LEU A 91 12.59 -7.60 13.61
CA LEU A 91 11.23 -7.67 13.12
C LEU A 91 11.19 -8.66 11.96
N VAL A 92 10.31 -9.65 12.06
CA VAL A 92 10.09 -10.65 11.02
C VAL A 92 8.84 -10.29 10.24
N MET A 93 8.97 -10.17 8.93
CA MET A 93 7.88 -9.78 8.06
C MET A 93 7.85 -10.63 6.79
N GLN A 94 6.78 -10.52 6.06
CA GLN A 94 6.63 -11.13 4.74
C GLN A 94 7.79 -10.71 3.84
N LEU A 95 8.42 -11.69 3.17
CA LEU A 95 9.38 -11.42 2.09
C LEU A 95 8.58 -11.07 0.84
N LEU A 96 8.62 -9.80 0.47
CA LEU A 96 7.90 -9.30 -0.71
C LEU A 96 8.72 -9.53 -1.99
N PRO A 97 8.08 -9.97 -3.08
CA PRO A 97 8.71 -9.96 -4.40
C PRO A 97 8.81 -8.53 -4.94
N GLY A 98 9.72 -8.32 -5.92
CA GLY A 98 9.91 -7.02 -6.54
C GLY A 98 11.09 -6.23 -5.99
N LYS A 99 11.08 -4.92 -6.21
CA LYS A 99 12.13 -3.97 -5.78
C LYS A 99 11.50 -2.79 -5.07
N SER A 100 12.29 -2.04 -4.30
CA SER A 100 11.81 -0.75 -3.79
C SER A 100 11.55 0.21 -4.95
N LEU A 101 10.55 1.07 -4.83
CA LEU A 101 10.26 2.10 -5.82
C LEU A 101 11.48 3.01 -6.04
N SER A 102 12.28 3.26 -5.01
CA SER A 102 13.55 4.00 -5.17
C SER A 102 14.50 3.31 -6.14
N SER A 103 14.68 1.99 -6.03
CA SER A 103 15.51 1.22 -6.98
C SER A 103 14.93 1.17 -8.39
N VAL A 104 13.60 1.17 -8.52
CA VAL A 104 12.94 1.22 -9.83
C VAL A 104 13.18 2.57 -10.49
N LEU A 105 13.08 3.67 -9.74
CA LEU A 105 13.26 5.03 -10.22
C LEU A 105 14.71 5.38 -10.58
N GLU A 106 15.70 4.59 -10.15
CA GLU A 106 17.09 4.71 -10.64
C GLU A 106 17.20 4.49 -12.16
N ALA A 107 16.31 3.68 -12.74
CA ALA A 107 16.23 3.44 -14.18
C ALA A 107 15.46 4.54 -14.94
N GLY A 108 14.78 5.43 -14.25
CA GLY A 108 13.98 6.53 -14.81
C GLY A 108 12.54 6.55 -14.31
N PRO A 109 11.71 7.47 -14.87
CA PRO A 109 10.30 7.57 -14.49
C PRO A 109 9.52 6.34 -14.93
N LEU A 110 8.43 6.07 -14.20
CA LEU A 110 7.51 5.00 -14.55
C LEU A 110 6.67 5.36 -15.78
N PRO A 111 6.18 4.36 -16.55
CA PRO A 111 5.05 4.55 -17.45
C PRO A 111 3.85 5.11 -16.66
N LEU A 112 3.11 6.05 -17.25
CA LEU A 112 1.99 6.72 -16.55
C LEU A 112 0.99 5.74 -15.91
N PRO A 113 0.49 4.70 -16.62
CA PRO A 113 -0.43 3.73 -16.01
C PRO A 113 0.19 3.06 -14.77
N MET A 114 1.47 2.68 -14.85
CA MET A 114 2.17 2.02 -13.74
C MET A 114 2.36 2.95 -12.55
N ALA A 115 2.66 4.24 -12.78
CA ALA A 115 2.77 5.24 -11.73
C ALA A 115 1.43 5.47 -11.02
N LEU A 116 0.33 5.57 -11.79
CA LEU A 116 -1.03 5.71 -11.25
C LEU A 116 -1.40 4.49 -10.40
N TYR A 117 -1.18 3.28 -10.91
CA TYR A 117 -1.52 2.06 -10.19
C TYR A 117 -0.68 1.87 -8.93
N ALA A 118 0.62 2.13 -8.98
CA ALA A 118 1.45 2.08 -7.78
C ALA A 118 0.97 3.09 -6.72
N ALA A 119 0.59 4.29 -7.15
CA ALA A 119 0.06 5.31 -6.25
C ALA A 119 -1.33 4.94 -5.70
N SER A 120 -2.23 4.32 -6.50
CA SER A 120 -3.52 3.85 -6.01
C SER A 120 -3.36 2.72 -4.98
N CYS A 121 -2.41 1.80 -5.19
CA CYS A 121 -2.08 0.79 -4.17
C CYS A 121 -1.59 1.41 -2.84
N VAL A 122 -0.81 2.50 -2.91
CA VAL A 122 -0.34 3.21 -1.72
C VAL A 122 -1.49 3.96 -1.05
N ALA A 123 -2.38 4.59 -1.82
CA ALA A 123 -3.56 5.26 -1.29
C ALA A 123 -4.49 4.26 -0.56
N ASP A 124 -4.75 3.08 -1.15
CA ASP A 124 -5.51 1.97 -0.54
C ASP A 124 -4.87 1.48 0.78
N ALA A 125 -3.54 1.39 0.83
CA ALA A 125 -2.82 1.05 2.06
C ALA A 125 -2.95 2.14 3.14
N LEU A 126 -2.86 3.42 2.73
CA LEU A 126 -3.00 4.55 3.64
C LEU A 126 -4.41 4.67 4.19
N ASP A 127 -5.42 4.43 3.36
CA ASP A 127 -6.82 4.47 3.79
C ASP A 127 -7.08 3.44 4.90
N ALA A 128 -6.69 2.18 4.67
CA ALA A 128 -6.81 1.13 5.69
C ALA A 128 -6.05 1.46 6.99
N ALA A 129 -4.90 2.12 6.90
CA ALA A 129 -4.14 2.55 8.08
C ALA A 129 -4.82 3.70 8.81
N HIS A 130 -5.31 4.70 8.07
CA HIS A 130 -5.99 5.87 8.63
C HIS A 130 -7.31 5.51 9.29
N GLU A 131 -8.08 4.57 8.73
CA GLU A 131 -9.29 4.01 9.36
C GLU A 131 -8.98 3.32 10.70
N ALA A 132 -7.80 2.69 10.81
CA ALA A 132 -7.31 2.12 12.07
C ALA A 132 -6.71 3.17 13.03
N GLY A 133 -6.79 4.46 12.70
CA GLY A 133 -6.25 5.56 13.51
C GLY A 133 -4.72 5.70 13.43
N LEU A 134 -4.10 5.15 12.38
CA LEU A 134 -2.65 5.12 12.20
C LEU A 134 -2.21 6.01 11.05
N THR A 135 -1.19 6.83 11.28
CA THR A 135 -0.51 7.64 10.27
C THR A 135 0.86 7.02 9.97
N HIS A 136 1.21 6.88 8.71
CA HIS A 136 2.47 6.22 8.31
C HIS A 136 3.71 7.05 8.64
N ARG A 137 3.67 8.38 8.43
CA ARG A 137 4.71 9.38 8.79
C ARG A 137 6.04 9.28 8.04
N ASP A 138 6.24 8.30 7.17
CA ASP A 138 7.49 8.12 6.41
C ASP A 138 7.24 7.55 5.00
N ILE A 139 6.19 8.02 4.31
CA ILE A 139 5.93 7.64 2.91
C ILE A 139 7.02 8.21 2.02
N LYS A 140 7.76 7.30 1.36
CA LYS A 140 8.84 7.61 0.43
C LYS A 140 9.13 6.40 -0.47
N PRO A 141 9.81 6.56 -1.62
CA PRO A 141 10.06 5.45 -2.56
C PRO A 141 10.78 4.24 -1.96
N SER A 142 11.65 4.42 -0.98
CA SER A 142 12.34 3.28 -0.33
C SER A 142 11.43 2.43 0.56
N ASN A 143 10.28 2.99 0.99
CA ASN A 143 9.30 2.31 1.83
C ASN A 143 8.09 1.78 1.03
N ILE A 144 8.22 1.71 -0.29
CA ILE A 144 7.21 1.17 -1.21
C ILE A 144 7.88 0.09 -2.05
N MET A 145 7.44 -1.16 -1.91
CA MET A 145 7.88 -2.28 -2.73
C MET A 145 6.97 -2.39 -3.95
N VAL A 146 7.57 -2.44 -5.14
CA VAL A 146 6.83 -2.52 -6.42
C VAL A 146 7.21 -3.81 -7.14
N ARG A 147 6.21 -4.54 -7.59
CA ARG A 147 6.35 -5.72 -8.43
C ARG A 147 6.42 -5.31 -9.90
N ASN A 148 6.79 -6.27 -10.77
CA ASN A 148 6.86 -6.02 -12.21
C ASN A 148 5.52 -5.66 -12.85
N ASP A 149 4.40 -6.09 -12.24
CA ASP A 149 3.03 -5.76 -12.65
C ASP A 149 2.55 -4.38 -12.14
N GLY A 150 3.42 -3.61 -11.48
CA GLY A 150 3.10 -2.29 -10.91
C GLY A 150 2.41 -2.35 -9.55
N GLN A 151 2.04 -3.53 -9.05
CA GLN A 151 1.46 -3.66 -7.72
C GLN A 151 2.44 -3.15 -6.66
N ALA A 152 1.98 -2.22 -5.82
CA ALA A 152 2.78 -1.67 -4.74
C ALA A 152 2.32 -2.17 -3.37
N THR A 153 3.27 -2.32 -2.45
CA THR A 153 3.03 -2.69 -1.05
C THR A 153 3.85 -1.76 -0.17
N VAL A 154 3.20 -1.16 0.81
CA VAL A 154 3.83 -0.25 1.78
C VAL A 154 4.52 -1.06 2.87
N VAL A 155 5.75 -0.66 3.17
CA VAL A 155 6.59 -1.24 4.23
C VAL A 155 7.01 -0.16 5.22
N ASP A 156 7.48 -0.57 6.40
CA ASP A 156 8.10 0.32 7.39
C ASP A 156 7.20 1.51 7.82
N PHE A 157 6.08 1.21 8.48
CA PHE A 157 5.26 2.24 9.13
C PHE A 157 6.12 3.02 10.13
N GLY A 158 6.32 4.33 9.87
CA GLY A 158 7.25 5.20 10.57
C GLY A 158 6.83 5.61 11.99
N ILE A 159 6.32 4.67 12.78
CA ILE A 159 5.92 4.85 14.19
C ILE A 159 7.10 5.27 15.07
N THR A 160 8.32 5.07 14.57
CA THR A 160 9.56 5.52 15.21
C THR A 160 9.69 7.06 15.27
N LYS A 161 8.96 7.80 14.43
CA LYS A 161 8.85 9.26 14.50
C LYS A 161 7.69 9.65 15.43
N GLY A 162 7.80 9.31 16.73
CA GLY A 162 6.78 9.63 17.74
C GLY A 162 6.54 11.14 17.90
N ASN A 163 5.61 11.53 18.79
CA ASN A 163 5.32 12.93 19.16
C ASN A 163 6.56 13.73 19.66
N ASP A 164 7.70 13.05 19.82
CA ASP A 164 9.01 13.65 20.16
C ASP A 164 9.76 14.23 18.93
N ALA A 165 9.15 14.30 17.74
CA ALA A 165 9.75 14.94 16.56
C ALA A 165 10.22 16.40 16.84
N ARG A 166 9.69 17.05 17.86
CA ARG A 166 10.22 18.33 18.36
C ARG A 166 11.62 18.21 18.94
N HIS A 167 12.00 17.04 19.47
CA HIS A 167 13.33 16.84 20.05
C HIS A 167 14.37 16.51 18.99
N ASP A 168 14.00 15.79 17.92
CA ASP A 168 14.95 15.38 16.88
C ASP A 168 15.39 16.55 15.97
N ILE A 169 14.57 17.62 15.86
CA ILE A 169 14.90 18.82 15.09
C ILE A 169 15.68 19.87 15.93
N THR A 170 15.49 19.91 17.25
CA THR A 170 15.93 21.02 18.08
C THR A 170 17.16 20.75 18.95
N THR A 171 17.45 19.50 19.28
CA THR A 171 18.48 19.20 20.31
C THR A 171 19.88 18.97 19.73
N THR A 172 20.04 18.57 18.49
CA THR A 172 21.35 18.30 17.89
C THR A 172 21.65 19.08 16.60
N GLY A 173 20.70 19.85 16.06
CA GLY A 173 20.87 20.53 14.76
C GLY A 173 21.01 19.57 13.57
N VAL A 174 20.96 18.27 13.80
CA VAL A 174 21.04 17.23 12.78
C VAL A 174 19.64 16.70 12.51
N LEU A 175 19.11 17.00 11.32
CA LEU A 175 17.85 16.44 10.85
C LEU A 175 18.04 14.96 10.59
N ILE A 176 17.50 14.09 11.43
CA ILE A 176 17.54 12.64 11.21
C ILE A 176 16.51 12.30 10.13
N GLY A 177 16.97 12.06 8.91
CA GLY A 177 16.18 11.67 7.74
C GLY A 177 16.25 12.70 6.61
N THR A 178 15.86 12.25 5.41
CA THR A 178 15.82 13.13 4.24
C THR A 178 14.48 13.85 4.20
N PRO A 179 14.41 15.20 4.31
CA PRO A 179 13.16 15.95 4.33
C PRO A 179 12.45 15.98 2.95
N ALA A 180 12.96 15.27 1.96
CA ALA A 180 12.53 15.36 0.56
C ALA A 180 11.07 14.98 0.28
N TYR A 181 10.40 14.31 1.23
CA TYR A 181 8.99 13.91 1.12
C TYR A 181 8.15 14.37 2.31
N MET A 182 8.72 15.20 3.17
CA MET A 182 8.09 15.61 4.42
C MET A 182 7.05 16.71 4.19
N ALA A 183 5.88 16.55 4.76
CA ALA A 183 4.83 17.57 4.70
C ALA A 183 5.22 18.85 5.47
N PRO A 184 4.77 20.03 5.02
CA PRO A 184 5.09 21.31 5.67
C PRO A 184 4.76 21.33 7.17
N GLU A 185 3.58 20.87 7.56
CA GLU A 185 3.11 20.81 8.93
C GLU A 185 3.90 19.83 9.81
N ALA A 186 4.43 18.78 9.20
CA ALA A 186 5.27 17.81 9.88
C ALA A 186 6.56 18.43 10.42
N LEU A 187 7.08 19.45 9.73
CA LEU A 187 8.24 20.23 10.16
C LEU A 187 7.98 21.05 11.43
N SER A 188 6.70 21.37 11.72
CA SER A 188 6.27 22.02 12.96
C SER A 188 5.83 21.04 14.05
N GLY A 189 5.94 19.72 13.79
CA GLY A 189 5.57 18.67 14.73
C GLY A 189 4.08 18.33 14.74
N SER A 190 3.31 18.80 13.73
CA SER A 190 1.91 18.47 13.57
C SER A 190 1.75 17.43 12.46
N PHE A 191 1.41 16.20 12.82
CA PHE A 191 1.16 15.13 11.88
C PHE A 191 -0.30 14.70 11.93
N ASP A 192 -0.93 14.61 10.76
CA ASP A 192 -2.22 13.95 10.58
C ASP A 192 -2.19 13.05 9.33
N HIS A 193 -3.30 12.43 9.01
CA HIS A 193 -3.45 11.59 7.81
C HIS A 193 -3.16 12.35 6.51
N ARG A 194 -3.43 13.66 6.44
CA ARG A 194 -3.15 14.50 5.25
C ARG A 194 -1.66 14.76 5.05
N SER A 195 -0.83 14.56 6.08
CA SER A 195 0.64 14.60 5.93
C SER A 195 1.15 13.43 5.08
N ASP A 196 0.54 12.23 5.22
CA ASP A 196 0.85 11.09 4.36
C ASP A 196 0.42 11.33 2.90
N LEU A 197 -0.72 12.02 2.68
CA LEU A 197 -1.19 12.38 1.34
C LEU A 197 -0.22 13.35 0.64
N TYR A 198 0.37 14.30 1.37
CA TYR A 198 1.42 15.16 0.81
C TYR A 198 2.66 14.34 0.41
N SER A 199 3.08 13.42 1.27
CA SER A 199 4.21 12.54 0.99
C SER A 199 3.95 11.64 -0.22
N LEU A 200 2.71 11.11 -0.36
CA LEU A 200 2.27 10.39 -1.56
C LEU A 200 2.31 11.29 -2.80
N GLY A 201 1.92 12.56 -2.69
CA GLY A 201 2.05 13.55 -3.75
C GLY A 201 3.50 13.72 -4.23
N CYS A 202 4.46 13.79 -3.30
CA CYS A 202 5.89 13.83 -3.64
C CYS A 202 6.35 12.56 -4.36
N VAL A 203 5.92 11.39 -3.88
CA VAL A 203 6.24 10.09 -4.49
C VAL A 203 5.65 9.98 -5.90
N LEU A 204 4.39 10.34 -6.07
CA LEU A 204 3.70 10.31 -7.36
C LEU A 204 4.35 11.27 -8.37
N PHE A 205 4.70 12.49 -7.93
CA PHE A 205 5.43 13.45 -8.77
C PHE A 205 6.76 12.84 -9.26
N GLU A 206 7.54 12.24 -8.35
CA GLU A 206 8.81 11.61 -8.70
C GLU A 206 8.62 10.38 -9.59
N ALA A 207 7.63 9.53 -9.30
CA ALA A 207 7.33 8.35 -10.12
C ALA A 207 6.99 8.72 -11.57
N VAL A 208 6.25 9.81 -11.78
CA VAL A 208 5.83 10.28 -13.10
C VAL A 208 6.95 11.03 -13.84
N THR A 209 7.73 11.84 -13.14
CA THR A 209 8.72 12.75 -13.78
C THR A 209 10.16 12.24 -13.72
N GLY A 210 10.46 11.26 -12.87
CA GLY A 210 11.81 10.83 -12.53
C GLY A 210 12.59 11.83 -11.67
N ARG A 211 11.92 12.88 -11.15
CA ARG A 211 12.54 13.93 -10.34
C ARG A 211 11.67 14.26 -9.14
N ARG A 212 12.30 14.49 -8.01
CA ARG A 212 11.60 14.99 -6.83
C ARG A 212 11.03 16.39 -7.06
N PRO A 213 9.89 16.74 -6.44
CA PRO A 213 9.31 18.09 -6.57
C PRO A 213 10.27 19.19 -6.08
N PHE A 214 11.13 18.85 -5.12
CA PHE A 214 12.12 19.75 -4.54
C PHE A 214 13.47 19.07 -4.41
N THR A 215 14.57 19.83 -4.59
CA THR A 215 15.95 19.32 -4.56
C THR A 215 16.86 20.36 -3.89
N GLY A 216 17.97 19.87 -3.30
CA GLY A 216 18.95 20.73 -2.64
C GLY A 216 19.44 20.16 -1.32
N THR A 217 20.07 21.02 -0.52
CA THR A 217 20.48 20.70 0.85
C THR A 217 19.25 20.52 1.76
N SER A 218 19.41 19.88 2.92
CA SER A 218 18.30 19.68 3.86
C SER A 218 17.59 20.98 4.21
N TRP A 219 18.33 22.07 4.41
CA TRP A 219 17.77 23.39 4.71
C TRP A 219 16.98 23.98 3.54
N GLN A 220 17.50 23.85 2.32
CA GLN A 220 16.78 24.28 1.10
C GLN A 220 15.49 23.49 0.94
N LEU A 221 15.52 22.15 1.10
CA LEU A 221 14.33 21.30 1.04
C LEU A 221 13.28 21.72 2.05
N ILE A 222 13.65 21.99 3.31
CA ILE A 222 12.72 22.48 4.33
C ILE A 222 12.04 23.78 3.87
N ASN A 223 12.82 24.74 3.38
CA ASN A 223 12.25 26.03 2.93
C ASN A 223 11.33 25.86 1.71
N GLN A 224 11.71 25.00 0.76
CA GLN A 224 10.90 24.70 -0.43
C GLN A 224 9.60 24.01 -0.04
N HIS A 225 9.63 23.00 0.84
CA HIS A 225 8.43 22.34 1.33
C HIS A 225 7.50 23.32 2.07
N LEU A 226 8.03 24.28 2.81
CA LEU A 226 7.23 25.26 3.54
C LEU A 226 6.62 26.35 2.63
N LYS A 227 7.35 26.81 1.61
CA LYS A 227 7.02 28.09 0.95
C LYS A 227 6.93 28.03 -0.57
N GLU A 228 7.66 27.13 -1.25
CA GLU A 228 7.77 27.17 -2.69
C GLU A 228 6.74 26.24 -3.35
N PRO A 229 6.03 26.68 -4.39
CA PRO A 229 5.21 25.79 -5.20
C PRO A 229 6.11 24.81 -5.95
N PRO A 230 5.70 23.54 -6.13
CA PRO A 230 6.41 22.61 -7.01
C PRO A 230 6.28 23.06 -8.47
N ALA A 231 7.20 22.58 -9.33
CA ALA A 231 7.03 22.72 -10.76
C ALA A 231 5.73 22.03 -11.22
N LEU A 232 5.07 22.57 -12.23
CA LEU A 232 3.89 21.93 -12.82
C LEU A 232 4.30 20.58 -13.43
N LEU A 233 3.52 19.54 -13.18
CA LEU A 233 3.82 18.18 -13.62
C LEU A 233 4.01 18.10 -15.14
N ARG A 234 3.12 18.77 -15.91
CA ARG A 234 3.12 18.74 -17.37
C ARG A 234 4.24 19.54 -18.01
N THR A 235 4.94 20.39 -17.28
CA THR A 235 6.18 21.00 -17.79
C THR A 235 7.33 19.99 -17.90
N LEU A 236 7.30 18.95 -17.07
CA LEU A 236 8.30 17.87 -17.05
C LEU A 236 7.81 16.62 -17.77
N ARG A 237 6.49 16.40 -17.80
CA ARG A 237 5.83 15.26 -18.44
C ARG A 237 4.62 15.75 -19.25
N PRO A 238 4.83 16.29 -20.47
CA PRO A 238 3.76 16.93 -21.28
C PRO A 238 2.59 16.00 -21.66
N ASP A 239 2.84 14.69 -21.74
CA ASP A 239 1.87 13.64 -22.02
C ASP A 239 0.99 13.25 -20.81
N ALA A 240 1.27 13.79 -19.62
CA ALA A 240 0.46 13.53 -18.44
C ALA A 240 -0.93 14.17 -18.56
N PRO A 241 -2.01 13.46 -18.12
CA PRO A 241 -3.34 14.02 -18.05
C PRO A 241 -3.41 15.30 -17.22
N VAL A 242 -4.28 16.23 -17.59
CA VAL A 242 -4.47 17.49 -16.84
C VAL A 242 -5.04 17.20 -15.43
N GLU A 243 -5.89 16.19 -15.30
CA GLU A 243 -6.46 15.75 -14.03
C GLU A 243 -5.38 15.20 -13.09
N LEU A 244 -4.36 14.52 -13.63
CA LEU A 244 -3.22 14.07 -12.84
C LEU A 244 -2.39 15.24 -12.31
N GLU A 245 -2.14 16.28 -13.14
CA GLU A 245 -1.46 17.50 -12.69
C GLU A 245 -2.26 18.21 -11.60
N GLN A 246 -3.59 18.28 -11.72
CA GLN A 246 -4.47 18.87 -10.72
C GLN A 246 -4.40 18.09 -9.40
N LEU A 247 -4.52 16.76 -9.44
CA LEU A 247 -4.42 15.92 -8.26
C LEU A 247 -3.07 16.07 -7.56
N VAL A 248 -1.97 16.02 -8.30
CA VAL A 248 -0.62 16.22 -7.74
C VAL A 248 -0.48 17.61 -7.11
N SER A 249 -1.04 18.64 -7.74
CA SER A 249 -1.03 20.02 -7.21
C SER A 249 -1.83 20.12 -5.90
N GLN A 250 -2.97 19.43 -5.80
CA GLN A 250 -3.76 19.36 -4.57
C GLN A 250 -3.00 18.61 -3.46
N LEU A 251 -2.43 17.45 -3.76
CA LEU A 251 -1.65 16.67 -2.79
C LEU A 251 -0.46 17.48 -2.25
N LEU A 252 0.21 18.27 -3.09
CA LEU A 252 1.36 19.11 -2.73
C LEU A 252 0.98 20.50 -2.20
N ALA A 253 -0.30 20.76 -1.95
CA ALA A 253 -0.75 21.99 -1.32
C ALA A 253 -0.12 22.18 0.07
N LYS A 254 0.36 23.39 0.35
CA LYS A 254 1.03 23.71 1.63
C LYS A 254 0.06 23.67 2.80
N ASN A 255 -1.17 24.16 2.59
CA ASN A 255 -2.23 24.07 3.58
C ASN A 255 -2.90 22.68 3.49
N PRO A 256 -2.89 21.86 4.57
CA PRO A 256 -3.53 20.54 4.58
C PRO A 256 -5.01 20.55 4.19
N ALA A 257 -5.73 21.63 4.53
CA ALA A 257 -7.16 21.77 4.19
C ALA A 257 -7.46 21.92 2.69
N GLN A 258 -6.43 22.13 1.86
CA GLN A 258 -6.56 22.21 0.38
C GLN A 258 -6.23 20.87 -0.29
N ARG A 259 -5.83 19.87 0.47
CA ARG A 259 -5.59 18.50 -0.02
C ARG A 259 -6.90 17.71 0.00
N PRO A 260 -6.97 16.57 -0.69
CA PRO A 260 -8.08 15.63 -0.54
C PRO A 260 -8.36 15.30 0.93
N ASP A 261 -9.61 14.99 1.24
CA ASP A 261 -10.03 14.79 2.63
C ASP A 261 -9.45 13.52 3.24
N ASN A 262 -9.30 12.45 2.44
CA ASN A 262 -8.80 11.15 2.87
C ASN A 262 -8.08 10.41 1.73
N ALA A 263 -7.55 9.25 2.02
CA ALA A 263 -6.81 8.44 1.05
C ALA A 263 -7.75 7.68 0.09
N GLU A 264 -8.98 7.37 0.49
CA GLU A 264 -10.02 6.80 -0.37
C GLU A 264 -10.34 7.73 -1.55
N GLU A 265 -10.50 9.04 -1.29
CA GLU A 265 -10.71 10.04 -2.35
C GLU A 265 -9.54 10.06 -3.35
N VAL A 266 -8.29 9.98 -2.86
CA VAL A 266 -7.10 9.92 -3.72
C VAL A 266 -7.09 8.65 -4.56
N TYR A 267 -7.41 7.50 -3.95
CA TYR A 267 -7.56 6.22 -4.64
C TYR A 267 -8.57 6.32 -5.79
N ASP A 268 -9.76 6.82 -5.50
CA ASP A 268 -10.84 6.98 -6.48
C ASP A 268 -10.47 7.90 -7.65
N LEU A 269 -9.78 9.01 -7.36
CA LEU A 269 -9.33 9.94 -8.39
C LEU A 269 -8.26 9.31 -9.30
N LEU A 270 -7.31 8.56 -8.73
CA LEU A 270 -6.29 7.84 -9.49
C LEU A 270 -6.90 6.77 -10.39
N GLU A 271 -7.86 5.99 -9.89
CA GLU A 271 -8.57 4.97 -10.69
C GLU A 271 -9.38 5.63 -11.82
N LYS A 272 -10.10 6.71 -11.54
CA LYS A 272 -10.85 7.46 -12.58
C LYS A 272 -9.93 8.01 -13.69
N ILE A 273 -8.75 8.53 -13.31
CA ILE A 273 -7.76 9.00 -14.28
C ILE A 273 -7.22 7.82 -15.11
N ASN A 274 -6.89 6.71 -14.44
CA ASN A 274 -6.38 5.51 -15.11
C ASN A 274 -7.40 4.96 -16.11
N ASP A 275 -8.65 4.79 -15.70
CA ASP A 275 -9.73 4.28 -16.56
C ASP A 275 -10.01 5.20 -17.76
N ARG A 276 -10.03 6.53 -17.52
CA ARG A 276 -10.33 7.51 -18.57
C ARG A 276 -9.27 7.58 -19.66
N TYR A 277 -7.98 7.52 -19.27
CA TYR A 277 -6.87 7.77 -20.21
C TYR A 277 -6.19 6.50 -20.70
N PHE A 278 -6.25 5.43 -19.95
CA PHE A 278 -5.53 4.20 -20.25
C PHE A 278 -6.46 2.97 -20.37
N GLY A 279 -7.62 2.99 -19.73
CA GLY A 279 -8.74 2.05 -19.91
C GLY A 279 -8.32 0.61 -20.17
N ASP A 280 -8.91 -0.01 -21.20
CA ASP A 280 -8.63 -1.40 -21.58
C ASP A 280 -7.23 -1.66 -22.16
N THR A 281 -6.45 -0.62 -22.43
CA THR A 281 -5.06 -0.73 -22.91
C THR A 281 -4.02 -0.78 -21.79
N SER A 282 -4.45 -0.54 -20.55
CA SER A 282 -3.55 -0.66 -19.38
C SER A 282 -3.23 -2.13 -19.13
N PRO A 283 -1.97 -2.56 -19.15
CA PRO A 283 -1.59 -3.94 -18.78
C PRO A 283 -1.71 -4.21 -17.28
N ILE A 284 -2.21 -3.24 -16.53
CA ILE A 284 -2.22 -3.26 -15.07
C ILE A 284 -3.46 -3.98 -14.57
N PRO A 285 -3.34 -4.90 -13.60
CA PRO A 285 -4.48 -5.52 -12.96
C PRO A 285 -5.39 -4.46 -12.34
N SER A 286 -6.59 -4.28 -12.88
CA SER A 286 -7.60 -3.38 -12.32
C SER A 286 -8.70 -4.17 -11.62
N ARG A 287 -9.13 -3.67 -10.45
CA ARG A 287 -10.23 -4.26 -9.71
C ARG A 287 -11.52 -4.12 -10.52
N GLY A 288 -12.33 -5.17 -10.52
CA GLY A 288 -13.66 -5.14 -11.16
C GLY A 288 -14.58 -4.14 -10.46
N ALA A 289 -15.52 -3.59 -11.22
CA ALA A 289 -16.52 -2.68 -10.68
C ALA A 289 -17.39 -3.35 -9.62
N ASP A 290 -17.78 -2.61 -8.61
CA ASP A 290 -18.78 -3.08 -7.64
C ASP A 290 -20.16 -3.17 -8.31
N VAL A 291 -20.93 -4.16 -7.90
CA VAL A 291 -22.27 -4.42 -8.44
C VAL A 291 -23.29 -4.27 -7.33
N THR A 292 -24.40 -3.62 -7.61
CA THR A 292 -25.53 -3.52 -6.70
C THR A 292 -26.65 -4.46 -7.15
N SER A 293 -27.32 -5.10 -6.18
CA SER A 293 -28.50 -5.94 -6.42
C SER A 293 -29.52 -5.70 -5.31
N GLU A 294 -30.76 -5.99 -5.58
CA GLU A 294 -31.85 -5.89 -4.62
C GLU A 294 -32.47 -7.28 -4.41
N VAL A 295 -32.85 -7.57 -3.19
CA VAL A 295 -33.56 -8.79 -2.82
C VAL A 295 -34.77 -8.45 -1.98
N HIS A 296 -35.89 -9.13 -2.26
CA HIS A 296 -37.12 -9.01 -1.52
C HIS A 296 -37.28 -10.22 -0.61
N LEU A 297 -37.47 -9.97 0.68
CA LEU A 297 -37.68 -10.99 1.70
C LEU A 297 -39.02 -10.79 2.37
N ARG A 298 -39.65 -11.88 2.74
CA ARG A 298 -40.78 -11.84 3.66
C ARG A 298 -40.31 -11.57 5.09
N PRO A 299 -41.16 -11.05 5.98
CA PRO A 299 -40.81 -10.75 7.37
C PRO A 299 -40.25 -11.97 8.14
N ASP A 300 -40.79 -13.18 7.88
CA ASP A 300 -40.32 -14.43 8.48
C ASP A 300 -38.90 -14.80 8.01
N GLU A 301 -38.61 -14.61 6.73
CA GLU A 301 -37.28 -14.83 6.13
C GLU A 301 -36.24 -13.80 6.63
N ALA A 302 -36.65 -12.54 6.78
CA ALA A 302 -35.81 -11.49 7.34
C ALA A 302 -35.49 -11.73 8.83
N ALA A 303 -36.44 -12.24 9.60
CA ALA A 303 -36.26 -12.56 11.01
C ALA A 303 -35.41 -13.83 11.23
N GLY A 304 -35.61 -14.88 10.41
CA GLY A 304 -34.93 -16.17 10.54
C GLY A 304 -33.62 -16.29 9.75
N GLY A 305 -33.35 -15.34 8.87
CA GLY A 305 -32.32 -15.45 7.84
C GLY A 305 -32.74 -16.30 6.64
N ALA A 306 -32.19 -16.00 5.47
CA ALA A 306 -32.56 -16.65 4.21
C ALA A 306 -31.31 -17.06 3.40
N VAL A 307 -31.47 -18.08 2.55
CA VAL A 307 -30.48 -18.46 1.54
C VAL A 307 -31.07 -18.18 0.18
N ILE A 308 -30.51 -17.16 -0.50
CA ILE A 308 -31.04 -16.68 -1.78
C ILE A 308 -30.11 -17.07 -2.92
N PRO A 309 -30.66 -17.62 -4.03
CA PRO A 309 -29.89 -17.87 -5.22
C PRO A 309 -29.72 -16.58 -6.03
N ILE A 310 -28.48 -16.07 -6.17
CA ILE A 310 -28.17 -14.97 -7.08
C ILE A 310 -27.49 -15.54 -8.34
N ARG A 311 -27.99 -15.17 -9.51
CA ARG A 311 -27.42 -15.56 -10.80
C ARG A 311 -26.42 -14.50 -11.25
N MET A 312 -25.16 -14.91 -11.39
CA MET A 312 -24.07 -14.03 -11.82
C MET A 312 -23.22 -14.67 -12.90
N THR A 313 -22.60 -13.84 -13.73
CA THR A 313 -21.57 -14.30 -14.65
C THR A 313 -20.26 -14.37 -13.86
N ALA A 314 -19.81 -15.58 -13.54
CA ALA A 314 -18.51 -15.75 -12.88
C ALA A 314 -17.38 -15.65 -13.92
N SER A 315 -16.27 -15.03 -13.58
CA SER A 315 -15.04 -15.12 -14.36
C SER A 315 -14.17 -16.25 -13.82
N GLU A 316 -13.55 -17.01 -14.73
CA GLU A 316 -12.59 -18.07 -14.38
C GLU A 316 -11.22 -17.73 -14.94
N ASN A 317 -10.16 -18.27 -14.33
CA ASN A 317 -8.81 -18.10 -14.86
C ASN A 317 -8.77 -18.66 -16.30
N CYS A 318 -8.11 -17.95 -17.18
CA CYS A 318 -8.01 -18.37 -18.58
C CYS A 318 -7.30 -19.73 -18.69
N PRO A 319 -7.93 -20.74 -19.28
CA PRO A 319 -7.33 -22.07 -19.35
C PRO A 319 -6.07 -22.11 -20.24
N ALA A 320 -5.90 -21.12 -21.12
CA ALA A 320 -4.76 -21.07 -22.05
C ALA A 320 -3.50 -20.45 -21.41
N CYS A 321 -3.62 -19.55 -20.43
CA CYS A 321 -2.46 -18.90 -19.79
C CYS A 321 -2.34 -19.23 -18.28
N ALA A 322 -3.39 -19.69 -17.62
CA ALA A 322 -3.34 -20.05 -16.20
C ALA A 322 -2.51 -21.32 -15.89
N THR A 323 -2.29 -22.18 -16.89
CA THR A 323 -1.56 -23.45 -16.70
C THR A 323 -0.05 -23.34 -16.84
N THR A 324 0.48 -22.19 -17.29
CA THR A 324 1.91 -22.06 -17.61
C THR A 324 2.73 -21.39 -16.54
N GLY A 325 2.11 -20.73 -15.53
CA GLY A 325 2.83 -20.01 -14.47
C GLY A 325 3.72 -18.86 -14.97
N ASP A 326 3.68 -18.55 -16.27
CA ASP A 326 4.51 -17.56 -16.93
C ASP A 326 3.68 -16.28 -17.13
N GLU A 327 3.91 -15.29 -16.28
CA GLU A 327 3.18 -14.01 -16.27
C GLU A 327 3.32 -13.23 -17.60
N THR A 328 4.38 -13.47 -18.38
CA THR A 328 4.61 -12.81 -19.68
C THR A 328 3.67 -13.32 -20.77
N ARG A 329 3.16 -14.54 -20.67
CA ARG A 329 2.21 -15.14 -21.63
C ARG A 329 0.77 -14.66 -21.46
N VAL A 330 0.44 -14.01 -20.36
CA VAL A 330 -0.91 -13.48 -20.15
C VAL A 330 -1.20 -12.33 -21.11
N LEU A 331 -0.24 -11.45 -21.35
CA LEU A 331 -0.41 -10.27 -22.20
C LEU A 331 -0.66 -10.61 -23.68
N ASP A 332 -0.08 -11.71 -24.18
CA ASP A 332 -0.21 -12.14 -25.58
C ASP A 332 -1.23 -13.27 -25.78
N CYS A 333 -2.01 -13.60 -24.77
CA CYS A 333 -2.97 -14.69 -24.83
C CYS A 333 -4.15 -14.35 -25.75
N THR A 334 -4.26 -15.06 -26.87
CA THR A 334 -5.34 -14.87 -27.84
C THR A 334 -6.74 -15.28 -27.34
N VAL A 335 -6.81 -16.08 -26.27
CA VAL A 335 -8.08 -16.57 -25.68
C VAL A 335 -8.67 -15.53 -24.74
N CYS A 336 -7.88 -14.96 -23.83
CA CYS A 336 -8.35 -13.92 -22.90
C CYS A 336 -7.92 -12.49 -23.30
N ARG A 337 -7.17 -12.33 -24.38
CA ARG A 337 -6.68 -11.05 -24.91
C ARG A 337 -5.93 -10.22 -23.85
N GLY A 338 -5.13 -10.89 -23.03
CA GLY A 338 -4.37 -10.25 -21.95
C GLY A 338 -5.11 -10.12 -20.62
N GLU A 339 -6.40 -10.46 -20.55
CA GLU A 339 -7.18 -10.30 -19.30
C GLU A 339 -6.87 -11.37 -18.23
N GLY A 340 -6.16 -12.46 -18.59
CA GLY A 340 -5.85 -13.56 -17.68
C GLY A 340 -7.07 -14.37 -17.22
N ARG A 341 -8.27 -13.91 -17.58
CA ARG A 341 -9.58 -14.50 -17.22
C ARG A 341 -10.52 -14.54 -18.40
N VAL A 342 -11.45 -15.45 -18.36
CA VAL A 342 -12.53 -15.59 -19.37
C VAL A 342 -13.88 -15.59 -18.68
N ALA A 343 -14.89 -15.01 -19.33
CA ALA A 343 -16.26 -15.09 -18.83
C ALA A 343 -16.71 -16.56 -18.83
N SER A 344 -17.03 -17.08 -17.66
CA SER A 344 -17.55 -18.42 -17.50
C SER A 344 -19.08 -18.43 -17.65
N LYS A 345 -19.66 -19.61 -17.71
CA LYS A 345 -21.11 -19.80 -17.73
C LYS A 345 -21.76 -19.13 -16.51
N ARG A 346 -22.99 -18.63 -16.72
CA ARG A 346 -23.82 -18.11 -15.61
C ARG A 346 -23.87 -19.12 -14.48
N ARG A 347 -23.36 -18.74 -13.31
CA ARG A 347 -23.42 -19.56 -12.09
C ARG A 347 -24.45 -18.98 -11.14
N THR A 348 -25.10 -19.87 -10.40
CA THR A 348 -26.01 -19.49 -9.31
C THR A 348 -25.27 -19.66 -8.00
N PHE A 349 -25.05 -18.57 -7.31
CA PHE A 349 -24.45 -18.56 -5.98
C PHE A 349 -25.54 -18.51 -4.92
N LYS A 350 -25.44 -19.33 -3.89
CA LYS A 350 -26.33 -19.27 -2.72
C LYS A 350 -25.75 -18.33 -1.68
N ILE A 351 -26.37 -17.20 -1.50
CA ILE A 351 -25.97 -16.18 -0.54
C ILE A 351 -26.79 -16.34 0.73
N ARG A 352 -26.11 -16.40 1.87
CA ARG A 352 -26.76 -16.43 3.18
C ARG A 352 -26.99 -15.00 3.67
N ILE A 353 -28.23 -14.60 3.81
CA ILE A 353 -28.65 -13.36 4.46
C ILE A 353 -28.72 -13.64 5.98
N PRO A 354 -28.07 -12.86 6.84
CA PRO A 354 -28.12 -13.03 8.28
C PRO A 354 -29.55 -12.87 8.82
N ALA A 355 -29.86 -13.50 9.94
CA ALA A 355 -31.11 -13.31 10.64
C ALA A 355 -31.17 -11.88 11.23
N GLY A 356 -32.36 -11.29 11.27
CA GLY A 356 -32.60 -9.99 11.84
C GLY A 356 -32.24 -8.81 10.95
N VAL A 357 -32.12 -9.00 9.62
CA VAL A 357 -31.87 -7.91 8.67
C VAL A 357 -33.07 -6.96 8.60
N ARG A 358 -32.78 -5.68 8.44
CA ARG A 358 -33.80 -4.61 8.38
C ARG A 358 -34.07 -4.21 6.93
N ASN A 359 -35.26 -3.67 6.70
CA ASN A 359 -35.58 -3.10 5.39
C ASN A 359 -34.61 -1.97 5.03
N GLY A 360 -34.09 -1.98 3.81
CA GLY A 360 -33.06 -1.05 3.31
C GLY A 360 -31.62 -1.37 3.74
N GLN A 361 -31.40 -2.43 4.52
CA GLN A 361 -30.04 -2.81 4.93
C GLN A 361 -29.24 -3.31 3.75
N LYS A 362 -27.98 -2.80 3.60
CA LYS A 362 -27.04 -3.24 2.58
C LYS A 362 -26.09 -4.30 3.16
N ILE A 363 -25.92 -5.38 2.43
CA ILE A 363 -24.99 -6.48 2.75
C ILE A 363 -23.89 -6.49 1.69
N ARG A 364 -22.63 -6.35 2.11
CA ARG A 364 -21.46 -6.42 1.24
C ARG A 364 -20.98 -7.87 1.13
N LEU A 365 -20.81 -8.34 -0.07
CA LEU A 365 -20.22 -9.63 -0.41
C LEU A 365 -18.92 -9.37 -1.17
N LYS A 366 -17.79 -9.57 -0.48
CA LYS A 366 -16.45 -9.31 -1.04
C LYS A 366 -16.20 -10.20 -2.26
N GLU A 367 -15.62 -9.60 -3.31
CA GLU A 367 -15.20 -10.27 -4.56
C GLU A 367 -16.35 -10.94 -5.38
N PHE A 368 -17.61 -10.56 -5.10
CA PHE A 368 -18.77 -11.01 -5.86
C PHE A 368 -19.30 -9.98 -6.87
N GLY A 369 -18.56 -8.90 -7.14
CA GLY A 369 -18.87 -7.90 -8.15
C GLY A 369 -18.44 -8.29 -9.57
N ALA A 370 -18.26 -7.31 -10.44
CA ALA A 370 -17.75 -7.54 -11.79
C ALA A 370 -16.32 -8.13 -11.75
N PRO A 371 -15.93 -8.94 -12.74
CA PRO A 371 -14.57 -9.46 -12.82
C PRO A 371 -13.57 -8.31 -13.00
N GLY A 372 -12.42 -8.39 -12.31
CA GLY A 372 -11.30 -7.50 -12.55
C GLY A 372 -10.65 -7.77 -13.91
N LYS A 373 -9.99 -6.76 -14.48
CA LYS A 373 -9.24 -6.86 -15.74
C LYS A 373 -7.77 -7.18 -15.45
N HIS A 374 -7.08 -7.77 -16.40
CA HIS A 374 -5.63 -8.06 -16.35
C HIS A 374 -5.17 -8.78 -15.06
N GLY A 375 -6.00 -9.70 -14.56
CA GLY A 375 -5.69 -10.42 -13.31
C GLY A 375 -6.08 -9.69 -12.03
N GLY A 376 -6.69 -8.52 -12.10
CA GLY A 376 -7.20 -7.78 -10.95
C GLY A 376 -8.30 -8.55 -10.19
N ALA A 377 -8.47 -8.22 -8.90
CA ALA A 377 -9.52 -8.81 -8.07
C ALA A 377 -10.92 -8.43 -8.60
N PRO A 378 -11.93 -9.26 -8.42
CA PRO A 378 -13.31 -8.85 -8.68
C PRO A 378 -13.73 -7.70 -7.76
N GLY A 379 -14.69 -6.89 -8.21
CA GLY A 379 -15.39 -5.93 -7.36
C GLY A 379 -16.23 -6.62 -6.27
N ASP A 380 -16.93 -5.84 -5.48
CA ASP A 380 -17.84 -6.37 -4.46
C ASP A 380 -19.29 -6.34 -4.96
N LEU A 381 -20.13 -7.20 -4.38
CA LEU A 381 -21.57 -7.16 -4.58
C LEU A 381 -22.24 -6.58 -3.33
N TYR A 382 -22.98 -5.51 -3.52
CA TYR A 382 -23.80 -4.91 -2.48
C TYR A 382 -25.26 -5.32 -2.71
N VAL A 383 -25.82 -6.03 -1.74
CA VAL A 383 -27.22 -6.49 -1.77
C VAL A 383 -28.05 -5.63 -0.84
N THR A 384 -28.99 -4.86 -1.41
CA THR A 384 -29.98 -4.12 -0.62
C THR A 384 -31.16 -5.05 -0.32
N VAL A 385 -31.49 -5.20 0.94
CA VAL A 385 -32.61 -6.05 1.40
C VAL A 385 -33.88 -5.21 1.50
N HIS A 386 -34.92 -5.62 0.79
CA HIS A 386 -36.29 -5.08 0.94
C HIS A 386 -37.15 -6.10 1.66
N VAL A 387 -37.72 -5.71 2.80
CA VAL A 387 -38.66 -6.56 3.52
C VAL A 387 -40.08 -6.10 3.13
N THR A 388 -40.77 -6.98 2.41
CA THR A 388 -42.13 -6.73 1.89
C THR A 388 -43.07 -7.80 2.39
N ASP A 389 -44.31 -7.40 2.75
CA ASP A 389 -45.37 -8.31 3.19
C ASP A 389 -45.80 -9.31 2.12
#